data_7eae5235d42483fa2e68b7a833d758a2
#
_entry.id   7eae5235d42483fa2e68b7a833d758a2
#
_cell.length_a   1.000
_cell.length_b   1.000
_cell.length_c   1.000
_cell.angle_alpha   90.00
_cell.angle_beta   90.00
_cell.angle_gamma   90.00
#
_symmetry.space_group_name_H-M   'P 1'
#
loop_
_entity.id
_entity.type
_entity.pdbx_description
1 polymer ?
#
loop_
_entity_poly.entity_id
_entity_poly.type
_entity_poly.pdbx_seq_one_letter_code
_entity_poly.pdbx_strand_id
1 'polypeptide(L)'
;MHRPVRLLWLTPLALVACAHQQVAEAPAPPVVAQAAPPVAEAPDQSKTDDTAELTRILSGPIAHFEFDQAQLTAESRQKLQALAKAMKAHPAARIQIAGNCDELGTTEYNLALGQRRAEVARKYLVDLGVSSSRVDTISYGEEHPVAPGHDAESHALNRRDDAELLSTR
;
A
#
# COMPACT_ATOMS: atom_id res chain seq x y z
N MET A 1 55.49 19.21 -7.06
CA MET A 1 56.01 20.38 -6.34
C MET A 1 55.05 21.54 -6.52
N HIS A 2 54.29 21.89 -5.50
CA HIS A 2 53.94 23.23 -5.02
C HIS A 2 52.88 23.08 -3.94
N ARG A 3 53.26 23.43 -2.76
CA ARG A 3 52.51 23.44 -1.48
C ARG A 3 51.88 24.82 -1.28
N PRO A 4 51.30 25.12 -0.14
CA PRO A 4 49.89 25.55 0.05
C PRO A 4 49.84 27.00 0.54
N VAL A 5 48.64 27.56 0.64
CA VAL A 5 48.43 28.77 1.49
C VAL A 5 47.24 28.54 2.41
N ARG A 6 47.58 28.46 3.69
CA ARG A 6 46.63 28.57 4.80
C ARG A 6 46.30 30.04 5.00
N LEU A 7 45.00 30.35 5.18
CA LEU A 7 44.60 31.63 5.71
C LEU A 7 43.68 31.40 6.92
N LEU A 8 44.24 31.63 8.10
CA LEU A 8 43.52 31.78 9.36
C LEU A 8 42.80 33.10 9.37
N TRP A 9 41.51 33.10 9.68
CA TRP A 9 40.82 34.30 10.14
C TRP A 9 40.26 34.05 11.54
N LEU A 10 40.87 34.73 12.52
CA LEU A 10 40.36 34.95 13.86
C LEU A 10 39.30 36.05 13.80
N THR A 11 38.14 35.85 14.39
CA THR A 11 37.19 36.91 14.69
C THR A 11 36.88 36.93 16.18
N PRO A 12 36.74 38.11 16.78
CA PRO A 12 36.67 38.25 18.22
C PRO A 12 35.24 38.12 18.77
N LEU A 13 35.23 37.64 20.00
CA LEU A 13 34.12 37.53 20.93
C LEU A 13 33.65 38.91 21.38
N ALA A 14 32.40 39.28 21.16
CA ALA A 14 31.74 40.43 21.78
C ALA A 14 30.68 39.97 22.79
N LEU A 15 30.98 40.08 24.06
CA LEU A 15 30.02 40.04 25.16
C LEU A 15 29.19 41.33 25.15
N VAL A 16 27.88 41.20 25.05
CA VAL A 16 26.93 42.26 25.43
C VAL A 16 26.06 41.73 26.55
N ALA A 17 26.32 42.26 27.73
CA ALA A 17 25.43 42.14 28.88
C ALA A 17 24.44 43.31 28.85
N CYS A 18 23.14 43.02 28.90
CA CYS A 18 22.13 44.02 29.26
C CYS A 18 20.97 43.40 30.02
N ALA A 19 21.00 43.70 31.30
CA ALA A 19 19.95 44.27 32.15
C ALA A 19 18.54 43.66 32.09
N HIS A 20 18.23 42.98 33.19
CA HIS A 20 16.90 42.67 33.68
C HIS A 20 16.04 43.92 33.82
N GLN A 21 14.88 43.93 33.21
CA GLN A 21 13.79 44.80 33.58
C GLN A 21 12.58 43.93 33.97
N GLN A 22 12.40 43.78 35.28
CA GLN A 22 11.20 43.21 35.88
C GLN A 22 10.06 44.20 35.68
N VAL A 23 9.08 43.85 34.87
CA VAL A 23 7.78 44.52 34.83
C VAL A 23 6.84 43.73 35.71
N ALA A 24 6.30 44.40 36.72
CA ALA A 24 5.35 43.85 37.66
C ALA A 24 4.06 43.39 36.96
N GLU A 25 3.75 42.14 37.21
CA GLU A 25 2.53 41.45 36.72
C GLU A 25 1.35 41.84 37.61
N ALA A 26 0.33 42.47 37.01
CA ALA A 26 -0.96 42.65 37.63
C ALA A 26 -1.80 41.38 37.51
N PRO A 27 -2.53 40.94 38.55
CA PRO A 27 -3.31 39.72 38.50
C PRO A 27 -4.52 39.86 37.57
N ALA A 28 -4.58 39.06 36.51
CA ALA A 28 -5.74 38.92 35.65
C ALA A 28 -6.85 38.11 36.36
N PRO A 29 -8.13 38.45 36.14
CA PRO A 29 -9.25 37.76 36.73
C PRO A 29 -9.37 36.33 36.17
N PRO A 30 -9.96 35.36 36.92
CA PRO A 30 -10.07 33.96 36.47
C PRO A 30 -11.05 33.89 35.30
N VAL A 31 -10.53 33.50 34.15
CA VAL A 31 -11.34 33.12 32.99
C VAL A 31 -11.91 31.70 33.31
N VAL A 32 -13.19 31.67 33.58
CA VAL A 32 -13.96 30.42 33.69
C VAL A 32 -13.92 29.76 32.33
N ALA A 33 -13.11 28.70 32.20
CA ALA A 33 -13.11 27.85 31.02
C ALA A 33 -14.46 27.15 30.93
N GLN A 34 -15.33 27.68 30.07
CA GLN A 34 -16.55 26.99 29.64
C GLN A 34 -16.09 25.78 28.78
N ALA A 35 -16.15 24.58 29.38
CA ALA A 35 -15.94 23.35 28.67
C ALA A 35 -16.99 23.26 27.56
N ALA A 36 -16.55 23.34 26.32
CA ALA A 36 -17.38 22.99 25.17
C ALA A 36 -17.81 21.53 25.32
N PRO A 37 -19.10 21.19 25.08
CA PRO A 37 -19.53 19.79 25.11
C PRO A 37 -18.72 18.98 24.08
N PRO A 38 -18.38 17.70 24.37
CA PRO A 38 -17.71 16.86 23.42
C PRO A 38 -18.63 16.75 22.18
N VAL A 39 -18.13 17.24 21.05
CA VAL A 39 -18.73 16.98 19.76
C VAL A 39 -18.58 15.49 19.56
N ALA A 40 -19.67 14.76 19.67
CA ALA A 40 -19.75 13.38 19.26
C ALA A 40 -19.43 13.35 17.77
N GLU A 41 -18.23 12.88 17.42
CA GLU A 41 -17.90 12.57 16.03
C GLU A 41 -18.92 11.58 15.51
N ALA A 42 -19.78 12.03 14.60
CA ALA A 42 -20.66 11.16 13.85
C ALA A 42 -19.76 10.10 13.15
N PRO A 43 -20.16 8.81 13.15
CA PRO A 43 -19.39 7.77 12.50
C PRO A 43 -19.18 8.18 11.04
N ASP A 44 -17.91 8.28 10.64
CA ASP A 44 -17.50 8.64 9.28
C ASP A 44 -18.00 7.57 8.31
N GLN A 45 -19.15 7.80 7.70
CA GLN A 45 -19.79 6.89 6.74
C GLN A 45 -18.92 6.65 5.52
N SER A 46 -17.99 7.55 5.19
CA SER A 46 -17.08 7.39 4.05
C SER A 46 -16.13 6.20 4.25
N LYS A 47 -15.69 5.92 5.47
CA LYS A 47 -14.80 4.77 5.77
C LYS A 47 -15.51 3.42 5.64
N THR A 48 -16.81 3.37 5.86
CA THR A 48 -17.61 2.14 5.74
C THR A 48 -17.80 1.76 4.27
N ASP A 49 -18.08 2.74 3.42
CA ASP A 49 -18.29 2.53 1.99
C ASP A 49 -16.99 2.09 1.29
N ASP A 50 -15.87 2.69 1.65
CA ASP A 50 -14.56 2.33 1.09
C ASP A 50 -14.10 0.92 1.50
N THR A 51 -14.38 0.47 2.72
CA THR A 51 -14.07 -0.90 3.16
C THR A 51 -14.93 -1.93 2.42
N ALA A 52 -16.21 -1.63 2.17
CA ALA A 52 -17.08 -2.46 1.37
C ALA A 52 -16.58 -2.56 -0.08
N GLU A 53 -16.09 -1.47 -0.65
CA GLU A 53 -15.49 -1.46 -1.99
C GLU A 53 -14.22 -2.31 -2.06
N LEU A 54 -13.31 -2.20 -1.08
CA LEU A 54 -12.12 -3.04 -1.00
C LEU A 54 -12.50 -4.53 -0.93
N THR A 55 -13.44 -4.88 -0.05
CA THR A 55 -13.94 -6.26 0.08
C THR A 55 -14.57 -6.76 -1.21
N ARG A 56 -15.35 -5.92 -1.90
CA ARG A 56 -15.97 -6.27 -3.18
C ARG A 56 -14.92 -6.53 -4.27
N ILE A 57 -13.85 -5.74 -4.34
CA ILE A 57 -12.76 -5.96 -5.31
C ILE A 57 -12.04 -7.28 -5.01
N LEU A 58 -11.83 -7.59 -3.74
CA LEU A 58 -11.12 -8.80 -3.29
C LEU A 58 -11.98 -10.07 -3.33
N SER A 59 -13.30 -9.98 -3.55
CA SER A 59 -14.18 -11.15 -3.62
C SER A 59 -14.05 -11.94 -4.93
N GLY A 60 -13.21 -11.53 -5.86
CA GLY A 60 -12.95 -12.22 -7.13
C GLY A 60 -11.54 -12.01 -7.63
N PRO A 61 -11.19 -12.63 -8.76
CA PRO A 61 -9.87 -12.50 -9.36
C PRO A 61 -9.50 -11.04 -9.65
N ILE A 62 -8.32 -10.63 -9.23
CA ILE A 62 -7.79 -9.28 -9.49
C ILE A 62 -7.08 -9.18 -10.84
N ALA A 63 -6.63 -10.32 -11.39
CA ALA A 63 -6.04 -10.39 -12.73
C ALA A 63 -6.30 -11.75 -13.37
N HIS A 64 -6.37 -11.75 -14.72
CA HIS A 64 -6.33 -12.96 -15.57
C HIS A 64 -5.17 -12.86 -16.54
N PHE A 65 -4.66 -14.02 -16.97
CA PHE A 65 -3.49 -14.13 -17.82
C PHE A 65 -3.74 -15.05 -19.02
N GLU A 66 -3.08 -14.74 -20.12
CA GLU A 66 -2.99 -15.64 -21.26
C GLU A 66 -2.11 -16.86 -20.93
N PHE A 67 -2.24 -17.90 -21.77
CA PHE A 67 -1.44 -19.12 -21.62
C PHE A 67 0.07 -18.78 -21.62
N ASP A 68 0.78 -19.31 -20.64
CA ASP A 68 2.23 -19.13 -20.46
C ASP A 68 2.68 -17.65 -20.33
N GLN A 69 1.77 -16.73 -19.98
CA GLN A 69 2.05 -15.31 -19.85
C GLN A 69 1.96 -14.86 -18.39
N ALA A 70 2.78 -13.86 -18.06
CA ALA A 70 2.69 -13.08 -16.82
C ALA A 70 2.40 -11.60 -17.09
N GLN A 71 2.01 -11.26 -18.32
CA GLN A 71 1.72 -9.88 -18.70
C GLN A 71 0.27 -9.53 -18.34
N LEU A 72 0.08 -8.39 -17.66
CA LEU A 72 -1.25 -7.89 -17.32
C LEU A 72 -2.04 -7.48 -18.57
N THR A 73 -3.26 -7.97 -18.68
CA THR A 73 -4.23 -7.51 -19.69
C THR A 73 -4.72 -6.10 -19.39
N ALA A 74 -5.40 -5.47 -20.33
CA ALA A 74 -6.01 -4.15 -20.10
C ALA A 74 -7.06 -4.20 -18.98
N GLU A 75 -7.87 -5.27 -18.95
CA GLU A 75 -8.88 -5.50 -17.91
C GLU A 75 -8.24 -5.69 -16.53
N SER A 76 -7.20 -6.53 -16.42
CA SER A 76 -6.45 -6.75 -15.18
C SER A 76 -5.86 -5.43 -14.65
N ARG A 77 -5.33 -4.58 -15.54
CA ARG A 77 -4.84 -3.26 -15.14
C ARG A 77 -5.95 -2.37 -14.57
N GLN A 78 -7.15 -2.37 -15.15
CA GLN A 78 -8.29 -1.60 -14.61
C GLN A 78 -8.70 -2.08 -13.22
N LYS A 79 -8.78 -3.40 -13.00
CA LYS A 79 -9.07 -3.97 -11.67
C LYS A 79 -8.00 -3.60 -10.65
N LEU A 80 -6.73 -3.71 -11.00
CA LEU A 80 -5.62 -3.31 -10.14
C LEU A 80 -5.58 -1.80 -9.85
N GLN A 81 -6.00 -0.94 -10.79
CA GLN A 81 -6.17 0.50 -10.54
C GLN A 81 -7.28 0.78 -9.52
N ALA A 82 -8.41 0.08 -9.62
CA ALA A 82 -9.48 0.19 -8.62
C ALA A 82 -9.01 -0.29 -7.25
N LEU A 83 -8.29 -1.42 -7.20
CA LEU A 83 -7.68 -1.94 -5.98
C LEU A 83 -6.67 -0.96 -5.36
N ALA A 84 -5.79 -0.36 -6.17
CA ALA A 84 -4.84 0.63 -5.69
C ALA A 84 -5.53 1.87 -5.10
N LYS A 85 -6.63 2.32 -5.73
CA LYS A 85 -7.45 3.43 -5.20
C LYS A 85 -8.05 3.07 -3.85
N ALA A 86 -8.68 1.91 -3.72
CA ALA A 86 -9.26 1.43 -2.47
C ALA A 86 -8.20 1.25 -1.37
N MET A 87 -7.04 0.69 -1.69
CA MET A 87 -5.92 0.55 -0.75
C MET A 87 -5.34 1.90 -0.28
N LYS A 88 -5.40 2.95 -1.10
CA LYS A 88 -4.99 4.30 -0.70
C LYS A 88 -5.98 4.95 0.25
N ALA A 89 -7.28 4.68 0.09
CA ALA A 89 -8.32 5.11 1.03
C ALA A 89 -8.19 4.38 2.39
N HIS A 90 -7.60 3.16 2.40
CA HIS A 90 -7.33 2.37 3.60
C HIS A 90 -5.83 2.18 3.84
N PRO A 91 -5.11 3.15 4.43
CA PRO A 91 -3.65 3.08 4.60
C PRO A 91 -3.17 1.90 5.45
N ALA A 92 -3.99 1.38 6.34
CA ALA A 92 -3.67 0.24 7.20
C ALA A 92 -3.92 -1.12 6.52
N ALA A 93 -4.69 -1.19 5.44
CA ALA A 93 -4.98 -2.44 4.75
C ALA A 93 -3.73 -3.06 4.14
N ARG A 94 -3.53 -4.35 4.38
CA ARG A 94 -2.49 -5.18 3.78
C ARG A 94 -3.14 -6.35 3.06
N ILE A 95 -2.61 -6.72 1.91
CA ILE A 95 -3.12 -7.83 1.11
C ILE A 95 -2.01 -8.82 0.78
N GLN A 96 -2.40 -10.06 0.49
CA GLN A 96 -1.57 -11.05 -0.15
C GLN A 96 -2.14 -11.36 -1.53
N ILE A 97 -1.29 -11.36 -2.54
CA ILE A 97 -1.64 -11.74 -3.91
C ILE A 97 -1.20 -13.19 -4.11
N ALA A 98 -2.13 -14.04 -4.52
CA ALA A 98 -1.91 -15.44 -4.83
C ALA A 98 -1.95 -15.66 -6.34
N GLY A 99 -0.82 -16.10 -6.91
CA GLY A 99 -0.70 -16.44 -8.33
C GLY A 99 -1.09 -17.89 -8.56
N ASN A 100 -2.04 -18.10 -9.49
CA ASN A 100 -2.55 -19.41 -9.87
C ASN A 100 -2.31 -19.67 -11.36
N CYS A 101 -2.16 -20.94 -11.70
CA CYS A 101 -1.98 -21.45 -13.07
C CYS A 101 -3.04 -22.49 -13.42
N ASP A 102 -3.16 -22.79 -14.70
CA ASP A 102 -3.83 -24.01 -15.15
C ASP A 102 -2.91 -25.23 -14.92
N GLU A 103 -3.43 -26.42 -15.19
CA GLU A 103 -2.74 -27.70 -14.97
C GLU A 103 -1.68 -28.02 -16.06
N LEU A 104 -1.49 -27.14 -17.05
CA LEU A 104 -0.57 -27.40 -18.15
C LEU A 104 0.86 -27.07 -17.74
N GLY A 105 1.73 -28.07 -17.74
CA GLY A 105 3.15 -27.92 -17.39
C GLY A 105 3.59 -28.84 -16.25
N THR A 106 4.72 -28.50 -15.63
CA THR A 106 5.14 -29.17 -14.38
C THR A 106 4.78 -28.30 -13.17
N THR A 107 4.58 -28.94 -12.04
CA THR A 107 4.25 -28.25 -10.78
C THR A 107 5.30 -27.17 -10.44
N GLU A 108 6.60 -27.48 -10.61
CA GLU A 108 7.67 -26.51 -10.34
C GLU A 108 7.60 -25.31 -11.30
N TYR A 109 7.29 -25.57 -12.58
CA TYR A 109 7.12 -24.51 -13.57
C TYR A 109 5.93 -23.62 -13.20
N ASN A 110 4.78 -24.23 -12.87
CA ASN A 110 3.55 -23.53 -12.52
C ASN A 110 3.70 -22.73 -11.22
N LEU A 111 4.42 -23.23 -10.21
CA LEU A 111 4.78 -22.45 -9.02
C LEU A 111 5.62 -21.22 -9.37
N ALA A 112 6.63 -21.39 -10.23
CA ALA A 112 7.46 -20.26 -10.66
C ALA A 112 6.69 -19.23 -11.52
N LEU A 113 5.78 -19.70 -12.40
CA LEU A 113 4.94 -18.85 -13.22
C LEU A 113 3.91 -18.08 -12.38
N GLY A 114 3.25 -18.75 -11.42
CA GLY A 114 2.30 -18.12 -10.49
C GLY A 114 3.00 -17.04 -9.64
N GLN A 115 4.20 -17.33 -9.12
CA GLN A 115 4.98 -16.32 -8.39
C GLN A 115 5.29 -15.10 -9.27
N ARG A 116 5.68 -15.31 -10.51
CA ARG A 116 5.99 -14.23 -11.46
C ARG A 116 4.75 -13.38 -11.77
N ARG A 117 3.56 -13.99 -11.89
CA ARG A 117 2.26 -13.30 -12.08
C ARG A 117 1.95 -12.41 -10.88
N ALA A 118 1.98 -12.97 -9.67
CA ALA A 118 1.74 -12.22 -8.44
C ALA A 118 2.72 -11.04 -8.27
N GLU A 119 3.99 -11.22 -8.61
CA GLU A 119 5.00 -10.15 -8.56
C GLU A 119 4.73 -9.03 -9.58
N VAL A 120 4.27 -9.36 -10.79
CA VAL A 120 3.89 -8.35 -11.79
C VAL A 120 2.68 -7.54 -11.30
N ALA A 121 1.66 -8.18 -10.72
CA ALA A 121 0.52 -7.49 -10.14
C ALA A 121 0.95 -6.60 -8.95
N ARG A 122 1.79 -7.11 -8.04
CA ARG A 122 2.38 -6.34 -6.93
C ARG A 122 3.15 -5.13 -7.43
N LYS A 123 4.05 -5.34 -8.41
CA LYS A 123 4.82 -4.24 -9.00
C LYS A 123 3.91 -3.15 -9.55
N TYR A 124 2.86 -3.53 -10.25
CA TYR A 124 1.91 -2.57 -10.82
C TYR A 124 1.18 -1.76 -9.73
N LEU A 125 0.77 -2.39 -8.61
CA LEU A 125 0.20 -1.68 -7.45
C LEU A 125 1.20 -0.69 -6.84
N VAL A 126 2.48 -1.08 -6.75
CA VAL A 126 3.56 -0.20 -6.25
C VAL A 126 3.79 0.98 -7.19
N ASP A 127 3.81 0.75 -8.50
CA ASP A 127 3.93 1.81 -9.52
C ASP A 127 2.74 2.79 -9.45
N LEU A 128 1.56 2.32 -9.01
CA LEU A 128 0.39 3.15 -8.72
C LEU A 128 0.44 3.85 -7.34
N GLY A 129 1.50 3.66 -6.56
CA GLY A 129 1.74 4.35 -5.30
C GLY A 129 1.24 3.63 -4.04
N VAL A 130 0.96 2.33 -4.11
CA VAL A 130 0.75 1.48 -2.92
C VAL A 130 2.12 1.10 -2.34
N SER A 131 2.30 1.21 -1.02
CA SER A 131 3.57 0.82 -0.39
C SER A 131 3.85 -0.68 -0.59
N SER A 132 5.07 -1.02 -0.98
CA SER A 132 5.51 -2.41 -1.19
C SER A 132 5.40 -3.29 0.06
N SER A 133 5.46 -2.69 1.26
CA SER A 133 5.31 -3.39 2.54
C SER A 133 3.86 -3.81 2.85
N ARG A 134 2.90 -3.39 2.02
CA ARG A 134 1.48 -3.67 2.19
C ARG A 134 0.95 -4.74 1.24
N VAL A 135 1.82 -5.26 0.36
CA VAL A 135 1.45 -6.25 -0.65
C VAL A 135 2.43 -7.41 -0.58
N ASP A 136 1.98 -8.53 -0.07
CA ASP A 136 2.72 -9.78 -0.05
C ASP A 136 2.34 -10.63 -1.28
N THR A 137 3.19 -11.56 -1.70
CA THR A 137 2.94 -12.45 -2.82
C THR A 137 3.17 -13.91 -2.43
N ILE A 138 2.34 -14.80 -2.96
CA ILE A 138 2.48 -16.24 -2.86
C ILE A 138 2.10 -16.87 -4.20
N SER A 139 2.59 -18.06 -4.49
CA SER A 139 2.15 -18.87 -5.60
C SER A 139 1.56 -20.19 -5.12
N TYR A 140 0.44 -20.57 -5.67
CA TYR A 140 -0.14 -21.90 -5.52
C TYR A 140 0.05 -22.74 -6.79
N GLY A 141 0.63 -22.17 -7.85
CA GLY A 141 0.76 -22.89 -9.12
C GLY A 141 -0.59 -23.40 -9.60
N GLU A 142 -0.68 -24.70 -9.86
CA GLU A 142 -1.89 -25.41 -10.31
C GLU A 142 -2.73 -26.00 -9.17
N GLU A 143 -2.30 -25.85 -7.90
CA GLU A 143 -2.89 -26.58 -6.77
C GLU A 143 -4.25 -26.02 -6.31
N HIS A 144 -4.62 -24.79 -6.73
CA HIS A 144 -5.85 -24.14 -6.32
C HIS A 144 -6.78 -23.80 -7.52
N PRO A 145 -7.27 -24.83 -8.25
CA PRO A 145 -8.17 -24.61 -9.38
C PRO A 145 -9.55 -24.12 -8.90
N VAL A 146 -10.11 -23.13 -9.60
CA VAL A 146 -11.52 -22.69 -9.41
C VAL A 146 -12.45 -23.35 -10.40
N ALA A 147 -11.91 -23.84 -11.52
CA ALA A 147 -12.64 -24.61 -12.52
C ALA A 147 -11.95 -26.00 -12.66
N PRO A 148 -12.65 -27.10 -12.34
CA PRO A 148 -12.07 -28.45 -12.34
C PRO A 148 -12.05 -29.09 -13.72
N GLY A 149 -12.56 -28.42 -14.77
CA GLY A 149 -12.55 -28.93 -16.15
C GLY A 149 -11.17 -28.85 -16.79
N HIS A 150 -10.98 -29.66 -17.84
CA HIS A 150 -9.74 -29.76 -18.64
C HIS A 150 -9.89 -29.07 -20.00
N ASP A 151 -10.91 -28.25 -20.17
CA ASP A 151 -11.17 -27.49 -21.40
C ASP A 151 -10.50 -26.09 -21.36
N ALA A 152 -10.49 -25.44 -22.50
CA ALA A 152 -9.84 -24.14 -22.65
C ALA A 152 -10.47 -23.05 -21.78
N GLU A 153 -11.77 -23.15 -21.47
CA GLU A 153 -12.49 -22.20 -20.62
C GLU A 153 -12.06 -22.38 -19.16
N SER A 154 -12.03 -23.61 -18.66
CA SER A 154 -11.55 -23.96 -17.31
C SER A 154 -10.10 -23.52 -17.11
N HIS A 155 -9.22 -23.79 -18.09
CA HIS A 155 -7.84 -23.34 -18.04
C HIS A 155 -7.77 -21.80 -17.98
N ALA A 156 -8.56 -21.07 -18.76
CA ALA A 156 -8.57 -19.61 -18.74
C ALA A 156 -9.02 -19.05 -17.37
N LEU A 157 -9.99 -19.68 -16.72
CA LEU A 157 -10.43 -19.30 -15.37
C LEU A 157 -9.36 -19.57 -14.31
N ASN A 158 -8.59 -20.64 -14.46
CA ASN A 158 -7.53 -21.02 -13.52
C ASN A 158 -6.28 -20.12 -13.64
N ARG A 159 -6.00 -19.53 -14.81
CA ARG A 159 -4.88 -18.59 -15.01
C ARG A 159 -5.22 -17.21 -14.43
N ARG A 160 -5.15 -17.08 -13.10
CA ARG A 160 -5.58 -15.88 -12.39
C ARG A 160 -4.66 -15.51 -11.23
N ASP A 161 -4.75 -14.26 -10.82
CA ASP A 161 -4.31 -13.83 -9.48
C ASP A 161 -5.53 -13.50 -8.64
N ASP A 162 -5.58 -14.04 -7.45
CA ASP A 162 -6.51 -13.65 -6.39
C ASP A 162 -5.82 -12.73 -5.40
N ALA A 163 -6.58 -11.96 -4.61
CA ALA A 163 -6.01 -11.21 -3.51
C ALA A 163 -6.83 -11.40 -2.25
N GLU A 164 -6.12 -11.53 -1.14
CA GLU A 164 -6.68 -11.76 0.18
C GLU A 164 -6.29 -10.65 1.13
N LEU A 165 -7.24 -10.20 1.96
CA LEU A 165 -7.00 -9.17 2.97
C LEU A 165 -6.32 -9.79 4.20
N LEU A 166 -5.09 -9.37 4.51
CA LEU A 166 -4.35 -9.84 5.67
C LEU A 166 -4.71 -9.06 6.94
N SER A 167 -4.86 -7.75 6.83
CA SER A 167 -5.25 -6.89 7.95
C SER A 167 -5.75 -5.54 7.49
N THR A 168 -6.57 -4.89 8.34
CA THR A 168 -7.07 -3.51 8.16
C THR A 168 -6.70 -2.60 9.33
N ARG A 169 -5.81 -3.07 10.22
CA ARG A 169 -5.38 -2.33 11.43
C ARG A 169 -3.93 -1.90 11.34
#